data_bd34642968964f97be7299a3b5076efb
#
_entry.id   bd34642968964f97be7299a3b5076efb
#
_cell.length_a   1.000
_cell.length_b   1.000
_cell.length_c   1.000
_cell.angle_alpha   90.00
_cell.angle_beta   90.00
_cell.angle_gamma   90.00
#
_symmetry.space_group_name_H-M   'P 1'
#
loop_
_entity.id
_entity.type
_entity.pdbx_description
1 polymer ?
#
loop_
_entity_poly.entity_id
_entity_poly.type
_entity_poly.pdbx_seq_one_letter_code
_entity_poly.pdbx_strand_id
1 'polypeptide(L)'
;QTIKITGTISEAHSKDITIPISFSGTTTYGIDFSTEFSSKNEISIVAGITQSYGSSLSQLYYPLDVAADSSGNIYVCDANNNRVMKYVPGSLEGTILHNGYFTRIKIDSSDNIFLLNPNSHSIIKLIYSDNTYTESVVAGGNGSGADLNQLSSPQGFDIDQDGNIYIADYSNHRVVKWAPGASQGSIVAGGNGEGN
;
A
#
# COMPACT_ATOMS: atom_id res chain seq x y z
N GLN A 1 -14.08 -7.41 -35.94
CA GLN A 1 -13.18 -6.92 -37.00
C GLN A 1 -12.12 -6.06 -36.28
N THR A 2 -10.88 -6.50 -36.30
CA THR A 2 -9.76 -5.78 -35.65
C THR A 2 -9.22 -4.77 -36.66
N ILE A 3 -9.23 -3.49 -36.31
CA ILE A 3 -8.60 -2.44 -37.12
C ILE A 3 -7.22 -2.19 -36.51
N LYS A 4 -6.16 -2.44 -37.30
CA LYS A 4 -4.80 -2.14 -36.93
C LYS A 4 -4.40 -0.80 -37.53
N ILE A 5 -4.10 0.20 -36.68
CA ILE A 5 -3.56 1.49 -37.14
C ILE A 5 -2.07 1.48 -36.81
N THR A 6 -1.22 1.64 -37.81
CA THR A 6 0.23 1.76 -37.69
C THR A 6 0.66 3.17 -38.12
N GLY A 7 1.24 3.90 -37.20
CA GLY A 7 1.89 5.19 -37.44
C GLY A 7 3.34 5.17 -36.98
N THR A 8 4.24 5.78 -37.74
CA THR A 8 5.66 5.95 -37.34
C THR A 8 5.87 7.41 -36.92
N ILE A 9 6.35 7.64 -35.71
CA ILE A 9 6.75 8.97 -35.24
C ILE A 9 8.26 9.09 -35.44
N SER A 10 8.70 10.03 -36.25
CA SER A 10 10.12 10.17 -36.65
C SER A 10 10.95 11.06 -35.72
N GLU A 11 10.32 11.87 -34.85
CA GLU A 11 11.04 12.71 -33.87
C GLU A 11 10.18 12.99 -32.63
N ALA A 12 10.77 12.79 -31.45
CA ALA A 12 10.16 13.09 -30.16
C ALA A 12 10.49 14.54 -29.74
N HIS A 13 9.56 15.44 -29.97
CA HIS A 13 9.55 16.75 -29.31
C HIS A 13 8.37 16.82 -28.35
N SER A 14 8.61 17.40 -27.16
CA SER A 14 7.65 17.53 -26.04
C SER A 14 6.48 18.48 -26.37
N LYS A 15 5.57 18.03 -27.22
CA LYS A 15 4.27 18.68 -27.46
C LYS A 15 3.22 17.60 -27.68
N ASP A 16 2.01 17.87 -27.18
CA ASP A 16 0.85 17.02 -27.36
C ASP A 16 0.67 16.66 -28.85
N ILE A 17 0.71 15.37 -29.15
CA ILE A 17 0.50 14.89 -30.49
C ILE A 17 -0.98 14.57 -30.64
N THR A 18 -1.71 15.37 -31.40
CA THR A 18 -3.09 15.07 -31.77
C THR A 18 -3.09 14.30 -33.08
N ILE A 19 -3.51 13.04 -33.03
CA ILE A 19 -3.71 12.23 -34.23
C ILE A 19 -5.20 12.33 -34.59
N PRO A 20 -5.58 12.99 -35.71
CA PRO A 20 -6.96 13.02 -36.14
C PRO A 20 -7.36 11.65 -36.67
N ILE A 21 -8.31 10.99 -36.02
CA ILE A 21 -8.89 9.74 -36.49
C ILE A 21 -10.29 10.05 -37.00
N SER A 22 -10.54 9.84 -38.31
CA SER A 22 -11.86 9.98 -38.89
C SER A 22 -12.45 8.60 -39.19
N PHE A 23 -13.69 8.38 -38.75
CA PHE A 23 -14.45 7.18 -39.06
C PHE A 23 -15.61 7.54 -40.03
N SER A 24 -15.76 6.77 -41.08
CA SER A 24 -16.93 6.82 -41.97
C SER A 24 -17.79 5.57 -41.73
N GLY A 25 -18.92 5.71 -41.04
CA GLY A 25 -19.86 4.63 -40.80
C GLY A 25 -20.89 4.96 -39.70
N THR A 26 -22.08 4.40 -39.77
CA THR A 26 -23.24 4.72 -38.92
C THR A 26 -23.45 3.75 -37.76
N THR A 27 -22.42 3.24 -37.13
CA THR A 27 -22.55 2.37 -35.94
C THR A 27 -21.83 2.99 -34.73
N THR A 28 -22.60 3.29 -33.70
CA THR A 28 -22.10 3.76 -32.40
C THR A 28 -21.53 2.56 -31.65
N TYR A 29 -20.21 2.39 -31.67
CA TYR A 29 -19.51 1.50 -30.77
C TYR A 29 -18.70 2.35 -29.82
N GLY A 30 -18.76 2.02 -28.50
CA GLY A 30 -17.82 2.54 -27.54
C GLY A 30 -16.41 2.08 -27.92
N ILE A 31 -15.54 3.03 -28.27
CA ILE A 31 -14.15 2.73 -28.63
C ILE A 31 -13.34 2.86 -27.35
N ASP A 32 -12.88 1.73 -26.84
CA ASP A 32 -11.88 1.70 -25.79
C ASP A 32 -10.50 1.81 -26.47
N PHE A 33 -9.81 2.94 -26.24
CA PHE A 33 -8.45 3.12 -26.69
C PHE A 33 -7.48 2.71 -25.60
N SER A 34 -7.01 1.46 -25.66
CA SER A 34 -5.77 1.11 -24.99
C SER A 34 -4.59 1.47 -25.92
N THR A 35 -3.97 2.62 -25.75
CA THR A 35 -2.73 2.95 -26.45
C THR A 35 -1.57 2.45 -25.60
N GLU A 36 -0.91 1.38 -26.04
CA GLU A 36 0.40 1.01 -25.52
C GLU A 36 1.45 1.97 -26.12
N PHE A 37 1.71 3.08 -25.44
CA PHE A 37 2.91 3.87 -25.70
C PHE A 37 4.02 3.36 -24.79
N SER A 38 4.98 2.65 -25.35
CA SER A 38 6.23 2.29 -24.67
C SER A 38 7.15 3.51 -24.62
N SER A 39 6.86 4.47 -23.72
CA SER A 39 7.85 5.46 -23.29
C SER A 39 8.19 5.21 -21.83
N LYS A 40 9.48 5.24 -21.48
CA LYS A 40 10.03 4.93 -20.16
C LYS A 40 9.60 5.89 -19.02
N ASN A 41 8.64 6.80 -19.25
CA ASN A 41 8.22 7.84 -18.31
C ASN A 41 6.68 7.99 -18.22
N GLU A 42 5.90 6.97 -18.49
CA GLU A 42 4.45 7.07 -18.31
C GLU A 42 4.07 6.97 -16.84
N ILE A 43 3.38 8.00 -16.35
CA ILE A 43 2.71 7.95 -15.04
C ILE A 43 1.40 7.19 -15.25
N SER A 44 1.29 6.03 -14.63
CA SER A 44 0.06 5.23 -14.67
C SER A 44 -0.60 5.15 -13.30
N ILE A 45 -1.92 5.06 -13.28
CA ILE A 45 -2.67 4.74 -12.07
C ILE A 45 -2.59 3.24 -11.88
N VAL A 46 -2.08 2.82 -10.72
CA VAL A 46 -1.92 1.39 -10.38
C VAL A 46 -2.93 0.92 -9.33
N ALA A 47 -3.64 1.86 -8.68
CA ALA A 47 -4.66 1.58 -7.68
C ALA A 47 -5.64 2.75 -7.59
N GLY A 48 -6.93 2.47 -7.47
CA GLY A 48 -7.98 3.49 -7.39
C GLY A 48 -8.27 4.20 -8.73
N ILE A 49 -9.17 5.17 -8.70
CA ILE A 49 -9.51 6.03 -9.85
C ILE A 49 -9.26 7.50 -9.50
N THR A 50 -8.92 8.32 -10.53
CA THR A 50 -8.65 9.75 -10.32
C THR A 50 -9.90 10.54 -9.95
N GLN A 51 -9.70 11.61 -9.14
CA GLN A 51 -10.68 12.66 -8.83
C GLN A 51 -11.99 12.18 -8.17
N SER A 52 -12.03 10.96 -7.65
CA SER A 52 -13.20 10.44 -6.94
C SER A 52 -12.78 9.64 -5.73
N TYR A 53 -13.04 10.18 -4.53
CA TYR A 53 -12.92 9.41 -3.30
C TYR A 53 -14.22 8.64 -3.03
N GLY A 54 -14.12 7.49 -2.37
CA GLY A 54 -15.29 6.68 -2.04
C GLY A 54 -14.92 5.31 -1.52
N SER A 55 -15.93 4.46 -1.37
CA SER A 55 -15.80 3.13 -0.77
C SER A 55 -15.97 1.96 -1.75
N SER A 56 -16.20 2.22 -3.05
CA SER A 56 -16.22 1.14 -4.04
C SER A 56 -14.85 0.45 -4.16
N LEU A 57 -14.76 -0.70 -4.82
CA LEU A 57 -13.50 -1.44 -4.96
C LEU A 57 -12.47 -0.74 -5.86
N SER A 58 -12.92 0.18 -6.70
CA SER A 58 -12.07 1.03 -7.53
C SER A 58 -11.78 2.41 -6.92
N GLN A 59 -12.27 2.71 -5.71
CA GLN A 59 -12.09 4.00 -5.05
C GLN A 59 -11.30 3.86 -3.76
N LEU A 60 -10.62 4.93 -3.38
CA LEU A 60 -9.90 5.07 -2.11
C LEU A 60 -10.38 6.33 -1.38
N TYR A 61 -10.22 6.37 -0.04
CA TYR A 61 -10.56 7.54 0.76
C TYR A 61 -9.48 7.81 1.80
N TYR A 62 -8.65 8.84 1.55
CA TYR A 62 -7.45 9.18 2.32
C TYR A 62 -6.54 7.96 2.54
N PRO A 63 -5.97 7.38 1.47
CA PRO A 63 -4.97 6.34 1.60
C PRO A 63 -3.72 6.92 2.29
N LEU A 64 -3.17 6.23 3.29
CA LEU A 64 -2.05 6.71 4.10
C LEU A 64 -0.72 6.05 3.77
N ASP A 65 -0.73 4.82 3.26
CA ASP A 65 0.50 4.12 2.93
C ASP A 65 0.25 3.03 1.89
N VAL A 66 1.31 2.62 1.18
CA VAL A 66 1.27 1.65 0.10
C VAL A 66 2.53 0.78 0.12
N ALA A 67 2.36 -0.50 -0.22
CA ALA A 67 3.47 -1.44 -0.42
C ALA A 67 3.19 -2.33 -1.63
N ALA A 68 4.26 -2.94 -2.18
CA ALA A 68 4.15 -3.91 -3.27
C ALA A 68 4.82 -5.23 -2.87
N ASP A 69 4.23 -6.36 -3.25
CA ASP A 69 4.84 -7.69 -3.10
C ASP A 69 5.75 -8.04 -4.29
N SER A 70 6.40 -9.20 -4.21
CA SER A 70 7.32 -9.69 -5.26
C SER A 70 6.61 -10.00 -6.59
N SER A 71 5.30 -10.19 -6.59
CA SER A 71 4.46 -10.42 -7.77
C SER A 71 3.94 -9.12 -8.39
N GLY A 72 4.25 -7.96 -7.79
CA GLY A 72 3.79 -6.65 -8.24
C GLY A 72 2.35 -6.31 -7.81
N ASN A 73 1.73 -7.09 -6.91
CA ASN A 73 0.47 -6.68 -6.32
C ASN A 73 0.70 -5.46 -5.42
N ILE A 74 -0.23 -4.51 -5.47
CA ILE A 74 -0.18 -3.28 -4.69
C ILE A 74 -1.16 -3.39 -3.51
N TYR A 75 -0.67 -3.04 -2.34
CA TYR A 75 -1.45 -3.04 -1.12
C TYR A 75 -1.56 -1.61 -0.58
N VAL A 76 -2.76 -1.17 -0.22
CA VAL A 76 -3.04 0.21 0.17
C VAL A 76 -3.76 0.25 1.50
N CYS A 77 -3.23 1.01 2.46
CA CYS A 77 -3.97 1.39 3.66
C CYS A 77 -5.00 2.46 3.30
N ASP A 78 -6.23 2.04 3.01
CA ASP A 78 -7.37 2.90 2.67
C ASP A 78 -8.06 3.36 3.96
N ALA A 79 -7.37 4.27 4.66
CA ALA A 79 -7.56 4.52 6.09
C ALA A 79 -8.96 5.02 6.43
N ASN A 80 -9.51 6.00 5.71
CA ASN A 80 -10.84 6.53 6.01
C ASN A 80 -11.98 5.57 5.61
N ASN A 81 -11.68 4.54 4.82
CA ASN A 81 -12.60 3.43 4.60
C ASN A 81 -12.38 2.27 5.59
N ASN A 82 -11.44 2.40 6.55
CA ASN A 82 -11.10 1.37 7.53
C ASN A 82 -10.82 0.01 6.89
N ARG A 83 -9.99 -0.01 5.85
CA ARG A 83 -9.64 -1.25 5.13
C ARG A 83 -8.24 -1.19 4.54
N VAL A 84 -7.67 -2.36 4.28
CA VAL A 84 -6.51 -2.55 3.42
C VAL A 84 -6.97 -3.17 2.12
N MET A 85 -6.61 -2.54 1.01
CA MET A 85 -6.96 -3.00 -0.34
C MET A 85 -5.77 -3.70 -0.99
N LYS A 86 -6.05 -4.74 -1.80
CA LYS A 86 -5.09 -5.39 -2.69
C LYS A 86 -5.51 -5.18 -4.13
N TYR A 87 -4.59 -4.72 -4.97
CA TYR A 87 -4.74 -4.58 -6.41
C TYR A 87 -3.73 -5.48 -7.11
N VAL A 88 -4.21 -6.30 -8.05
CA VAL A 88 -3.33 -7.10 -8.91
C VAL A 88 -2.87 -6.27 -10.10
N PRO A 89 -1.69 -6.54 -10.70
CA PRO A 89 -1.21 -5.81 -11.87
C PRO A 89 -2.25 -5.72 -12.99
N GLY A 90 -2.45 -4.51 -13.49
CA GLY A 90 -3.40 -4.23 -14.59
C GLY A 90 -4.87 -4.10 -14.17
N SER A 91 -5.23 -4.27 -12.89
CA SER A 91 -6.60 -4.07 -12.40
C SER A 91 -6.71 -2.76 -11.62
N LEU A 92 -7.69 -1.94 -11.96
CA LEU A 92 -8.08 -0.75 -11.17
C LEU A 92 -9.13 -1.07 -10.10
N GLU A 93 -9.73 -2.27 -10.14
CA GLU A 93 -10.59 -2.77 -9.08
C GLU A 93 -9.76 -3.66 -8.14
N GLY A 94 -9.77 -3.29 -6.87
CA GLY A 94 -9.08 -4.04 -5.83
C GLY A 94 -10.00 -5.05 -5.14
N THR A 95 -9.40 -5.82 -4.25
CA THR A 95 -10.10 -6.67 -3.28
C THR A 95 -9.80 -6.17 -1.88
N ILE A 96 -10.75 -6.32 -0.95
CA ILE A 96 -10.49 -6.03 0.45
C ILE A 96 -9.63 -7.18 1.00
N LEU A 97 -8.41 -6.83 1.42
CA LEU A 97 -7.50 -7.77 2.08
C LEU A 97 -7.85 -7.92 3.56
N HIS A 98 -8.07 -6.78 4.24
CA HIS A 98 -8.31 -6.73 5.68
C HIS A 98 -9.22 -5.55 6.02
N ASN A 99 -10.10 -5.71 6.99
CA ASN A 99 -10.88 -4.62 7.56
C ASN A 99 -10.21 -4.09 8.82
N GLY A 100 -10.12 -2.78 8.97
CA GLY A 100 -9.53 -2.12 10.13
C GLY A 100 -8.81 -0.84 9.75
N TYR A 101 -8.54 0.00 10.77
CA TYR A 101 -7.83 1.25 10.58
C TYR A 101 -6.31 1.01 10.68
N PHE A 102 -5.64 1.07 9.54
CA PHE A 102 -4.19 0.92 9.44
C PHE A 102 -3.56 2.14 8.79
N THR A 103 -2.43 2.58 9.32
CA THR A 103 -1.75 3.80 8.86
C THR A 103 -0.42 3.53 8.17
N ARG A 104 0.16 2.34 8.35
CA ARG A 104 1.41 1.93 7.69
C ARG A 104 1.35 0.46 7.28
N ILE A 105 2.02 0.16 6.18
CA ILE A 105 2.15 -1.17 5.63
C ILE A 105 3.60 -1.42 5.21
N LYS A 106 4.11 -2.61 5.49
CA LYS A 106 5.39 -3.12 4.99
C LYS A 106 5.22 -4.55 4.54
N ILE A 107 6.05 -4.96 3.59
CA ILE A 107 6.09 -6.34 3.09
C ILE A 107 7.53 -6.82 3.21
N ASP A 108 7.74 -7.99 3.82
CA ASP A 108 9.07 -8.59 3.94
C ASP A 108 9.45 -9.37 2.66
N SER A 109 10.68 -9.87 2.61
CA SER A 109 11.22 -10.64 1.48
C SER A 109 10.51 -11.99 1.24
N SER A 110 9.64 -12.40 2.13
CA SER A 110 8.80 -13.59 2.02
C SER A 110 7.34 -13.27 1.70
N ASP A 111 7.08 -12.02 1.27
CA ASP A 111 5.75 -11.48 0.97
C ASP A 111 4.77 -11.49 2.16
N ASN A 112 5.27 -11.59 3.39
CA ASN A 112 4.43 -11.37 4.56
C ASN A 112 4.10 -9.89 4.71
N ILE A 113 2.86 -9.57 5.06
CA ILE A 113 2.36 -8.21 5.17
C ILE A 113 2.33 -7.81 6.64
N PHE A 114 2.89 -6.65 6.95
CA PHE A 114 2.87 -6.06 8.28
C PHE A 114 2.07 -4.76 8.25
N LEU A 115 1.16 -4.61 9.21
CA LEU A 115 0.22 -3.49 9.29
C LEU A 115 0.31 -2.85 10.67
N LEU A 116 0.46 -1.52 10.70
CA LEU A 116 0.45 -0.74 11.94
C LEU A 116 -0.96 -0.21 12.18
N ASN A 117 -1.52 -0.57 13.34
CA ASN A 117 -2.77 -0.04 13.85
C ASN A 117 -2.49 0.85 15.07
N PRO A 118 -2.57 2.17 14.93
CA PRO A 118 -2.29 3.08 16.04
C PRO A 118 -3.36 3.05 17.15
N ASN A 119 -4.59 2.62 16.83
CA ASN A 119 -5.69 2.56 17.80
C ASN A 119 -5.58 1.35 18.74
N SER A 120 -5.10 0.21 18.22
CA SER A 120 -4.79 -0.97 19.05
C SER A 120 -3.36 -0.97 19.60
N HIS A 121 -2.57 0.06 19.26
CA HIS A 121 -1.17 0.19 19.70
C HIS A 121 -0.35 -1.05 19.34
N SER A 122 -0.47 -1.53 18.09
CA SER A 122 0.10 -2.80 17.67
C SER A 122 0.55 -2.83 16.22
N ILE A 123 1.42 -3.79 15.95
CA ILE A 123 1.70 -4.26 14.59
C ILE A 123 1.18 -5.68 14.46
N ILE A 124 0.41 -5.92 13.42
CA ILE A 124 -0.02 -7.26 13.03
C ILE A 124 0.77 -7.74 11.82
N LYS A 125 0.94 -9.04 11.72
CA LYS A 125 1.52 -9.73 10.56
C LYS A 125 0.47 -10.63 9.94
N LEU A 126 0.32 -10.53 8.62
CA LEU A 126 -0.50 -11.41 7.81
C LEU A 126 0.42 -12.32 7.00
N ILE A 127 0.21 -13.61 7.11
CA ILE A 127 0.93 -14.66 6.35
C ILE A 127 -0.08 -15.33 5.42
N TYR A 128 0.21 -15.38 4.13
CA TYR A 128 -0.62 -16.08 3.16
C TYR A 128 -0.19 -17.55 3.05
N SER A 129 -1.07 -18.46 3.40
CA SER A 129 -0.89 -19.90 3.23
C SER A 129 -2.24 -20.58 2.99
N ASP A 130 -2.24 -21.65 2.23
CA ASP A 130 -3.44 -22.48 1.98
C ASP A 130 -4.66 -21.67 1.50
N ASN A 131 -4.42 -20.69 0.62
CA ASN A 131 -5.43 -19.77 0.06
C ASN A 131 -6.11 -18.86 1.10
N THR A 132 -5.50 -18.64 2.26
CA THR A 132 -6.01 -17.76 3.30
C THR A 132 -4.89 -16.94 3.93
N TYR A 133 -5.26 -15.84 4.60
CA TYR A 133 -4.35 -15.07 5.43
C TYR A 133 -4.55 -15.44 6.89
N THR A 134 -3.45 -15.76 7.59
CA THR A 134 -3.43 -15.89 9.05
C THR A 134 -2.87 -14.62 9.65
N GLU A 135 -3.53 -14.13 10.72
CA GLU A 135 -3.16 -12.92 11.42
C GLU A 135 -2.50 -13.24 12.76
N SER A 136 -1.47 -12.47 13.12
CA SER A 136 -0.87 -12.48 14.44
C SER A 136 -0.42 -11.09 14.86
N VAL A 137 -0.59 -10.73 16.14
CA VAL A 137 0.06 -9.54 16.71
C VAL A 137 1.54 -9.87 16.92
N VAL A 138 2.42 -9.07 16.33
CA VAL A 138 3.87 -9.30 16.40
C VAL A 138 4.61 -8.25 17.22
N ALA A 139 3.97 -7.13 17.55
CA ALA A 139 4.48 -6.13 18.48
C ALA A 139 3.33 -5.32 19.10
N GLY A 140 3.46 -4.97 20.39
CA GLY A 140 2.43 -4.25 21.13
C GLY A 140 1.17 -5.08 21.38
N GLY A 141 -0.01 -4.42 21.33
CA GLY A 141 -1.32 -5.09 21.49
C GLY A 141 -1.72 -5.36 22.95
N ASN A 142 -0.93 -4.92 23.91
CA ASN A 142 -1.18 -5.05 25.36
C ASN A 142 -1.74 -3.73 25.97
N GLY A 143 -2.47 -2.96 25.17
CA GLY A 143 -2.97 -1.65 25.52
C GLY A 143 -1.92 -0.55 25.36
N SER A 144 -2.36 0.71 25.55
CA SER A 144 -1.47 1.87 25.50
C SER A 144 -0.64 1.95 26.79
N GLY A 145 0.68 2.07 26.65
CA GLY A 145 1.57 2.20 27.82
C GLY A 145 3.04 2.25 27.44
N ALA A 146 3.89 2.41 28.47
CA ALA A 146 5.34 2.54 28.34
C ALA A 146 6.11 1.25 28.69
N ASP A 147 5.46 0.19 29.11
CA ASP A 147 6.11 -1.08 29.37
C ASP A 147 6.71 -1.65 28.08
N LEU A 148 7.70 -2.55 28.21
CA LEU A 148 8.42 -3.07 27.04
C LEU A 148 7.55 -3.96 26.12
N ASN A 149 6.40 -4.44 26.60
CA ASN A 149 5.41 -5.17 25.82
C ASN A 149 4.26 -4.26 25.33
N GLN A 150 4.33 -2.96 25.56
CA GLN A 150 3.32 -1.97 25.18
C GLN A 150 3.89 -0.95 24.20
N LEU A 151 2.99 -0.33 23.45
CA LEU A 151 3.24 0.83 22.59
C LEU A 151 2.22 1.91 22.92
N SER A 152 2.50 3.16 22.54
CA SER A 152 1.56 4.26 22.70
C SER A 152 1.54 5.12 21.44
N SER A 153 0.43 5.07 20.70
CA SER A 153 0.22 5.79 19.43
C SER A 153 1.40 5.67 18.46
N PRO A 154 1.84 4.44 18.11
CA PRO A 154 2.96 4.27 17.19
C PRO A 154 2.62 4.90 15.82
N GLN A 155 3.60 5.59 15.22
CA GLN A 155 3.41 6.38 14.00
C GLN A 155 4.09 5.76 12.77
N GLY A 156 5.11 4.93 12.96
CA GLY A 156 5.85 4.33 11.88
C GLY A 156 6.64 3.12 12.33
N PHE A 157 7.00 2.27 11.38
CA PHE A 157 7.87 1.14 11.63
C PHE A 157 8.65 0.76 10.37
N ASP A 158 9.72 0.01 10.57
CA ASP A 158 10.47 -0.62 9.49
C ASP A 158 10.95 -2.01 9.94
N ILE A 159 11.34 -2.84 8.98
CA ILE A 159 11.72 -4.23 9.20
C ILE A 159 13.11 -4.46 8.59
N ASP A 160 14.05 -4.99 9.35
CA ASP A 160 15.36 -5.36 8.83
C ASP A 160 15.37 -6.78 8.20
N GLN A 161 16.51 -7.14 7.61
CA GLN A 161 16.68 -8.42 6.93
C GLN A 161 16.57 -9.65 7.87
N ASP A 162 16.78 -9.45 9.17
CA ASP A 162 16.64 -10.48 10.20
C ASP A 162 15.19 -10.60 10.72
N GLY A 163 14.28 -9.74 10.20
CA GLY A 163 12.88 -9.70 10.60
C GLY A 163 12.63 -8.93 11.90
N ASN A 164 13.62 -8.18 12.42
CA ASN A 164 13.37 -7.30 13.56
C ASN A 164 12.54 -6.10 13.11
N ILE A 165 11.59 -5.72 13.95
CA ILE A 165 10.69 -4.59 13.72
C ILE A 165 11.15 -3.41 14.57
N TYR A 166 11.44 -2.27 13.94
CA TYR A 166 11.82 -1.02 14.61
C TYR A 166 10.61 -0.09 14.57
N ILE A 167 10.13 0.34 15.73
CA ILE A 167 8.86 1.05 15.86
C ILE A 167 9.10 2.42 16.49
N ALA A 168 8.63 3.47 15.81
CA ALA A 168 8.52 4.82 16.36
C ALA A 168 7.32 4.86 17.32
N ASP A 169 7.58 4.64 18.60
CA ASP A 169 6.61 4.64 19.68
C ASP A 169 6.38 6.08 20.16
N TYR A 170 5.56 6.79 19.37
CA TYR A 170 5.47 8.24 19.33
C TYR A 170 5.20 8.86 20.70
N SER A 171 4.13 8.45 21.37
CA SER A 171 3.74 9.05 22.66
C SER A 171 4.65 8.65 23.83
N ASN A 172 5.55 7.69 23.62
CA ASN A 172 6.59 7.32 24.60
C ASN A 172 7.96 7.91 24.27
N HIS A 173 8.08 8.75 23.22
CA HIS A 173 9.32 9.43 22.81
C HIS A 173 10.50 8.46 22.65
N ARG A 174 10.27 7.27 22.05
CA ARG A 174 11.28 6.22 21.92
C ARG A 174 11.16 5.46 20.61
N VAL A 175 12.24 4.79 20.22
CA VAL A 175 12.22 3.74 19.21
C VAL A 175 12.44 2.41 19.92
N VAL A 176 11.56 1.46 19.62
CA VAL A 176 11.59 0.10 20.20
C VAL A 176 11.89 -0.89 19.10
N LYS A 177 12.84 -1.80 19.34
CA LYS A 177 13.15 -2.95 18.48
C LYS A 177 12.43 -4.18 19.03
N TRP A 178 11.69 -4.87 18.16
CA TRP A 178 11.03 -6.14 18.45
C TRP A 178 11.65 -7.25 17.60
N ALA A 179 12.26 -8.24 18.24
CA ALA A 179 12.79 -9.40 17.54
C ALA A 179 11.66 -10.37 17.13
N PRO A 180 11.81 -11.19 16.07
CA PRO A 180 10.83 -12.18 15.70
C PRO A 180 10.44 -13.09 16.86
N GLY A 181 9.14 -13.21 17.16
CA GLY A 181 8.61 -14.05 18.24
C GLY A 181 8.85 -13.53 19.67
N ALA A 182 9.44 -12.34 19.84
CA ALA A 182 9.63 -11.76 21.17
C ALA A 182 8.31 -11.31 21.77
N SER A 183 8.12 -11.53 23.08
CA SER A 183 6.96 -11.05 23.84
C SER A 183 7.07 -9.59 24.26
N GLN A 184 8.27 -9.00 24.16
CA GLN A 184 8.56 -7.61 24.50
C GLN A 184 9.68 -7.06 23.63
N GLY A 185 9.70 -5.75 23.44
CA GLY A 185 10.74 -5.04 22.73
C GLY A 185 11.91 -4.60 23.60
N SER A 186 12.89 -3.99 22.97
CA SER A 186 14.01 -3.30 23.62
C SER A 186 14.10 -1.88 23.09
N ILE A 187 14.37 -0.91 23.97
CA ILE A 187 14.56 0.48 23.56
C ILE A 187 15.91 0.60 22.87
N VAL A 188 15.91 1.13 21.65
CA VAL A 188 17.13 1.34 20.85
C VAL A 188 17.45 2.83 20.65
N ALA A 189 16.49 3.72 20.88
CA ALA A 189 16.69 5.16 20.86
C ALA A 189 15.63 5.88 21.70
N GLY A 190 15.97 7.00 22.29
CA GLY A 190 15.06 7.80 23.12
C GLY A 190 14.72 7.15 24.45
N GLY A 191 13.48 7.41 24.92
CA GLY A 191 12.96 6.79 26.16
C GLY A 191 13.33 7.55 27.45
N ASN A 192 13.96 8.70 27.35
CA ASN A 192 14.30 9.57 28.51
C ASN A 192 13.29 10.73 28.70
N GLY A 193 12.11 10.58 28.13
CA GLY A 193 11.08 11.61 28.09
C GLY A 193 11.19 12.50 26.84
N GLU A 194 10.34 13.54 26.82
CA GLU A 194 10.32 14.53 25.76
C GLU A 194 11.61 15.35 25.78
N GLY A 195 12.33 15.39 24.66
CA GLY A 195 13.55 16.18 24.50
C GLY A 195 13.26 17.56 23.90
N ASN A 196 14.11 18.54 24.20
CA ASN A 196 14.09 19.88 23.61
C ASN A 196 15.03 19.96 22.40
#